data_93c2b0c094d689494c666daa2803ee36
#
_entry.id   93c2b0c094d689494c666daa2803ee36
#
_cell.length_a   1.000
_cell.length_b   1.000
_cell.length_c   1.000
_cell.angle_alpha   90.00
_cell.angle_beta   90.00
_cell.angle_gamma   90.00
#
_symmetry.space_group_name_H-M   'P 1'
#
loop_
_entity.id
_entity.type
_entity.pdbx_description
1 polymer ?
#
loop_
_entity_poly.entity_id
_entity_poly.type
_entity_poly.pdbx_seq_one_letter_code
_entity_poly.pdbx_strand_id
1 'polypeptide(L)'
;MRAVLDLFPTSASVSDGELTLGGLRTSELAERFGTPLVVYCEEALVARARAYRAAAPGALVAYSVKAFPNVAVISRLAEEGLGADVSTLGELAFARRAGVPADRIVMHGNNKSDEEILFAARSGVGHLILDSFDEIERCERLLEEPQDVLIRVTPGIKPSTHDYITTGQLDSKFGFGLGDGLAARAIERVLASDVLNLVGLHAHIGSQIFELEPYRLAIRAIGELAGEWCRLVNVGGGLGIADTAADEPPSIESYVDVKARGVREVFGEDVRILVEPGRSLVGNAGLTAYRVGTVKEIPGVRTYVAVDGGMSDNMRPMLYGSRYEALIADRAGAAPDTLATIAGMHCESGDVIVRDVELAAPAVGDVLVTPATGAYGHAMASNYNGVTRPPVIFCRDGEARVVVRRESYEDLTSRDVDG
;
A
#
# COMPACT_ATOMS: atom_id res chain seq x y z
N MET A 1 23.61 -2.78 -11.07
CA MET A 1 22.81 -3.65 -10.20
C MET A 1 22.66 -2.95 -8.86
N ARG A 2 21.45 -2.76 -8.37
CA ARG A 2 21.15 -2.11 -7.09
C ARG A 2 21.70 -2.99 -5.96
N ALA A 3 22.31 -2.40 -4.93
CA ALA A 3 22.72 -3.14 -3.75
C ALA A 3 21.47 -3.49 -2.90
N VAL A 4 21.51 -4.57 -2.14
CA VAL A 4 20.39 -4.93 -1.24
C VAL A 4 20.08 -3.81 -0.26
N LEU A 5 21.08 -3.05 0.17
CA LEU A 5 20.92 -1.88 1.04
C LEU A 5 20.08 -0.76 0.42
N ASP A 6 20.01 -0.64 -0.91
CA ASP A 6 19.17 0.36 -1.58
C ASP A 6 17.67 0.08 -1.47
N LEU A 7 17.30 -1.13 -1.03
CA LEU A 7 15.90 -1.52 -0.77
C LEU A 7 15.40 -1.04 0.60
N PHE A 8 16.32 -0.73 1.50
CA PHE A 8 16.03 -0.23 2.84
C PHE A 8 15.65 1.25 2.82
N PRO A 9 15.05 1.77 3.89
CA PRO A 9 14.82 3.20 4.04
C PRO A 9 16.14 3.99 3.92
N THR A 10 16.05 5.23 3.44
CA THR A 10 17.23 6.09 3.21
C THR A 10 18.05 6.39 4.46
N SER A 11 17.48 6.22 5.67
CA SER A 11 18.20 6.32 6.95
C SER A 11 18.93 5.04 7.34
N ALA A 12 18.82 3.96 6.54
CA ALA A 12 19.53 2.73 6.80
C ALA A 12 21.01 2.88 6.42
N SER A 13 21.88 2.39 7.26
CA SER A 13 23.32 2.33 7.03
C SER A 13 23.96 1.12 7.73
N VAL A 14 25.19 0.82 7.39
CA VAL A 14 25.98 -0.20 8.09
C VAL A 14 27.02 0.51 8.94
N SER A 15 26.97 0.31 10.26
CA SER A 15 27.93 0.84 11.21
C SER A 15 28.50 -0.30 12.05
N ASP A 16 29.81 -0.38 12.13
CA ASP A 16 30.54 -1.48 12.81
C ASP A 16 30.13 -2.88 12.34
N GLY A 17 29.75 -2.99 11.04
CA GLY A 17 29.31 -4.25 10.43
C GLY A 17 27.83 -4.59 10.65
N GLU A 18 27.11 -3.84 11.45
CA GLU A 18 25.69 -4.03 11.76
C GLU A 18 24.78 -3.06 11.02
N LEU A 19 23.57 -3.50 10.65
CA LEU A 19 22.54 -2.64 10.07
C LEU A 19 21.98 -1.70 11.14
N THR A 20 21.97 -0.41 10.80
CA THR A 20 21.32 0.64 11.58
C THR A 20 20.16 1.25 10.81
N LEU A 21 19.14 1.73 11.52
CA LEU A 21 17.96 2.40 10.96
C LEU A 21 17.56 3.57 11.85
N GLY A 22 17.50 4.78 11.26
CA GLY A 22 17.22 6.00 12.02
C GLY A 22 18.19 6.27 13.17
N GLY A 23 19.44 5.82 13.04
CA GLY A 23 20.49 5.95 14.07
C GLY A 23 20.50 4.86 15.15
N LEU A 24 19.62 3.85 15.07
CA LEU A 24 19.53 2.75 16.01
C LEU A 24 20.00 1.43 15.40
N ARG A 25 20.67 0.58 16.16
CA ARG A 25 21.04 -0.77 15.72
C ARG A 25 19.79 -1.66 15.63
N THR A 26 19.69 -2.45 14.58
CA THR A 26 18.53 -3.35 14.40
C THR A 26 18.46 -4.41 15.47
N SER A 27 19.62 -4.91 15.97
CA SER A 27 19.69 -5.83 17.12
C SER A 27 19.10 -5.22 18.39
N GLU A 28 19.45 -3.95 18.68
CA GLU A 28 18.88 -3.21 19.84
C GLU A 28 17.36 -3.07 19.72
N LEU A 29 16.85 -2.74 18.53
CA LEU A 29 15.40 -2.69 18.30
C LEU A 29 14.73 -4.04 18.53
N ALA A 30 15.35 -5.13 18.05
CA ALA A 30 14.85 -6.49 18.24
C ALA A 30 14.88 -6.92 19.72
N GLU A 31 15.89 -6.52 20.47
CA GLU A 31 15.96 -6.79 21.92
C GLU A 31 14.90 -6.00 22.70
N ARG A 32 14.73 -4.73 22.38
CA ARG A 32 13.83 -3.81 23.11
C ARG A 32 12.36 -4.11 22.86
N PHE A 33 11.98 -4.47 21.63
CA PHE A 33 10.58 -4.61 21.21
C PHE A 33 10.17 -6.05 20.91
N GLY A 34 11.14 -6.98 20.89
CA GLY A 34 10.94 -8.38 20.50
C GLY A 34 10.74 -8.53 18.98
N THR A 35 10.83 -9.75 18.50
CA THR A 35 10.58 -10.16 17.12
C THR A 35 9.34 -11.09 17.05
N PRO A 36 8.66 -11.26 15.89
CA PRO A 36 8.80 -10.42 14.70
C PRO A 36 8.53 -8.95 15.02
N LEU A 37 9.19 -8.04 14.31
CA LEU A 37 9.08 -6.60 14.54
C LEU A 37 8.96 -5.87 13.20
N VAL A 38 7.91 -5.08 13.02
CA VAL A 38 7.79 -4.19 11.86
C VAL A 38 8.32 -2.80 12.23
N VAL A 39 9.26 -2.30 11.44
CA VAL A 39 9.92 -1.02 11.68
C VAL A 39 9.69 -0.09 10.50
N TYR A 40 9.19 1.12 10.76
CA TYR A 40 9.11 2.18 9.78
C TYR A 40 10.10 3.30 10.08
N CYS A 41 10.81 3.74 9.06
CA CYS A 41 11.58 4.98 9.09
C CYS A 41 10.64 6.17 8.86
N GLU A 42 10.45 7.01 9.87
CA GLU A 42 9.55 8.17 9.78
C GLU A 42 10.05 9.20 8.76
N GLU A 43 11.35 9.38 8.64
CA GLU A 43 11.97 10.29 7.66
C GLU A 43 11.69 9.84 6.22
N ALA A 44 11.74 8.52 5.97
CA ALA A 44 11.44 7.98 4.64
C ALA A 44 9.98 8.20 4.25
N LEU A 45 9.03 8.08 5.18
CA LEU A 45 7.61 8.40 4.96
C LEU A 45 7.45 9.86 4.55
N VAL A 46 8.07 10.78 5.31
CA VAL A 46 8.01 12.23 5.06
C VAL A 46 8.64 12.58 3.72
N ALA A 47 9.82 12.05 3.43
CA ALA A 47 10.51 12.31 2.17
C ALA A 47 9.67 11.91 0.95
N ARG A 48 9.01 10.74 1.00
CA ARG A 48 8.14 10.28 -0.08
C ARG A 48 6.87 11.12 -0.22
N ALA A 49 6.25 11.53 0.89
CA ALA A 49 5.10 12.44 0.85
C ALA A 49 5.45 13.77 0.20
N ARG A 50 6.61 14.35 0.57
CA ARG A 50 7.12 15.59 -0.02
C ARG A 50 7.47 15.44 -1.50
N ALA A 51 8.05 14.30 -1.90
CA ALA A 51 8.34 14.02 -3.31
C ALA A 51 7.05 13.99 -4.16
N TYR A 52 5.98 13.33 -3.68
CA TYR A 52 4.69 13.36 -4.37
C TYR A 52 4.10 14.76 -4.48
N ARG A 53 4.14 15.55 -3.40
CA ARG A 53 3.63 16.92 -3.43
C ARG A 53 4.44 17.83 -4.36
N ALA A 54 5.75 17.68 -4.36
CA ALA A 54 6.62 18.44 -5.25
C ALA A 54 6.42 18.09 -6.72
N ALA A 55 6.20 16.79 -7.02
CA ALA A 55 5.96 16.32 -8.38
C ALA A 55 4.56 16.70 -8.91
N ALA A 56 3.56 16.88 -8.02
CA ALA A 56 2.17 17.18 -8.37
C ALA A 56 1.67 18.51 -7.76
N PRO A 57 2.25 19.67 -8.15
CA PRO A 57 1.82 20.97 -7.62
C PRO A 57 0.34 21.22 -7.93
N GLY A 58 -0.46 21.56 -6.90
CA GLY A 58 -1.90 21.80 -7.04
C GLY A 58 -2.79 20.56 -7.13
N ALA A 59 -2.22 19.37 -7.27
CA ALA A 59 -2.99 18.12 -7.23
C ALA A 59 -3.35 17.72 -5.80
N LEU A 60 -4.44 16.96 -5.65
CA LEU A 60 -4.72 16.21 -4.43
C LEU A 60 -3.92 14.90 -4.48
N VAL A 61 -3.05 14.69 -3.49
CA VAL A 61 -2.38 13.42 -3.26
C VAL A 61 -3.09 12.74 -2.10
N ALA A 62 -3.82 11.66 -2.34
CA ALA A 62 -4.54 10.89 -1.34
C ALA A 62 -3.81 9.57 -1.04
N TYR A 63 -3.40 9.38 0.21
CA TYR A 63 -2.77 8.13 0.63
C TYR A 63 -3.78 6.99 0.59
N SER A 64 -3.47 5.92 -0.16
CA SER A 64 -4.31 4.72 -0.22
C SER A 64 -4.13 3.89 1.07
N VAL A 65 -5.09 4.06 1.99
CA VAL A 65 -5.01 3.60 3.39
C VAL A 65 -4.85 2.08 3.48
N LYS A 66 -5.41 1.32 2.55
CA LYS A 66 -5.27 -0.16 2.49
C LYS A 66 -3.82 -0.65 2.48
N ALA A 67 -2.86 0.18 2.05
CA ALA A 67 -1.45 -0.22 2.04
C ALA A 67 -0.91 -0.44 3.45
N PHE A 68 -1.29 0.42 4.40
CA PHE A 68 -1.11 0.23 5.84
C PHE A 68 -2.07 1.14 6.63
N PRO A 69 -3.24 0.61 7.10
CA PRO A 69 -4.24 1.36 7.87
C PRO A 69 -3.76 1.58 9.32
N ASN A 70 -2.99 2.62 9.52
CA ASN A 70 -2.43 2.98 10.83
C ASN A 70 -2.56 4.48 11.08
N VAL A 71 -3.08 4.86 12.26
CA VAL A 71 -3.32 6.27 12.63
C VAL A 71 -2.03 7.09 12.56
N ALA A 72 -0.91 6.59 13.09
CA ALA A 72 0.35 7.34 13.12
C ALA A 72 0.91 7.60 11.71
N VAL A 73 0.85 6.59 10.82
CA VAL A 73 1.28 6.74 9.42
C VAL A 73 0.39 7.75 8.70
N ILE A 74 -0.93 7.61 8.81
CA ILE A 74 -1.88 8.52 8.14
C ILE A 74 -1.73 9.94 8.67
N SER A 75 -1.62 10.11 9.99
CA SER A 75 -1.40 11.43 10.61
C SER A 75 -0.11 12.08 10.09
N ARG A 76 0.98 11.31 10.03
CA ARG A 76 2.25 11.82 9.53
C ARG A 76 2.19 12.25 8.07
N LEU A 77 1.46 11.51 7.23
CA LEU A 77 1.24 11.87 5.82
C LEU A 77 0.29 13.07 5.69
N ALA A 78 -0.74 13.17 6.54
CA ALA A 78 -1.67 14.30 6.57
C ALA A 78 -0.98 15.61 7.00
N GLU A 79 -0.04 15.56 7.95
CA GLU A 79 0.82 16.70 8.34
C GLU A 79 1.64 17.24 7.15
N GLU A 80 2.06 16.34 6.24
CA GLU A 80 2.72 16.74 4.98
C GLU A 80 1.69 17.19 3.90
N GLY A 81 0.39 17.27 4.24
CA GLY A 81 -0.67 17.78 3.40
C GLY A 81 -1.27 16.76 2.44
N LEU A 82 -1.15 15.46 2.69
CA LEU A 82 -1.84 14.43 1.93
C LEU A 82 -3.30 14.26 2.41
N GLY A 83 -4.18 13.84 1.49
CA GLY A 83 -5.51 13.31 1.80
C GLY A 83 -5.46 11.80 2.05
N ALA A 84 -6.63 11.16 2.04
CA ALA A 84 -6.77 9.72 2.19
C ALA A 84 -7.72 9.12 1.15
N ASP A 85 -7.33 8.01 0.55
CA ASP A 85 -8.17 7.09 -0.22
C ASP A 85 -8.57 5.94 0.72
N VAL A 86 -9.87 5.79 0.95
CA VAL A 86 -10.45 4.80 1.85
C VAL A 86 -11.53 3.98 1.13
N SER A 87 -11.67 2.69 1.50
CA SER A 87 -12.59 1.77 0.82
C SER A 87 -13.61 1.12 1.75
N THR A 88 -13.55 1.41 3.06
CA THR A 88 -14.44 0.85 4.08
C THR A 88 -14.65 1.85 5.22
N LEU A 89 -15.69 1.62 6.06
CA LEU A 89 -15.87 2.41 7.30
C LEU A 89 -14.66 2.32 8.22
N GLY A 90 -14.01 1.15 8.29
CA GLY A 90 -12.82 0.98 9.11
C GLY A 90 -11.68 1.89 8.65
N GLU A 91 -11.40 1.94 7.34
CA GLU A 91 -10.38 2.84 6.80
C GLU A 91 -10.76 4.32 6.97
N LEU A 92 -12.04 4.66 6.78
CA LEU A 92 -12.54 6.02 7.05
C LEU A 92 -12.36 6.42 8.52
N ALA A 93 -12.61 5.49 9.46
CA ALA A 93 -12.37 5.73 10.88
C ALA A 93 -10.89 5.99 11.19
N PHE A 94 -9.97 5.24 10.56
CA PHE A 94 -8.53 5.51 10.67
C PHE A 94 -8.17 6.90 10.15
N ALA A 95 -8.65 7.27 8.96
CA ALA A 95 -8.36 8.57 8.34
C ALA A 95 -8.86 9.74 9.19
N ARG A 96 -10.10 9.65 9.69
CA ARG A 96 -10.68 10.66 10.58
C ARG A 96 -9.94 10.77 11.91
N ARG A 97 -9.62 9.64 12.55
CA ARG A 97 -8.85 9.62 13.80
C ARG A 97 -7.44 10.18 13.61
N ALA A 98 -6.87 10.03 12.43
CA ALA A 98 -5.58 10.60 12.08
C ALA A 98 -5.60 12.10 11.77
N GLY A 99 -6.79 12.73 11.76
CA GLY A 99 -6.94 14.16 11.52
C GLY A 99 -6.92 14.57 10.04
N VAL A 100 -7.16 13.65 9.12
CA VAL A 100 -7.30 14.01 7.70
C VAL A 100 -8.52 14.88 7.51
N PRO A 101 -8.42 16.08 6.88
CA PRO A 101 -9.57 16.91 6.55
C PRO A 101 -10.58 16.14 5.69
N ALA A 102 -11.86 16.20 6.03
CA ALA A 102 -12.89 15.39 5.40
C ALA A 102 -13.01 15.63 3.89
N ASP A 103 -12.89 16.90 3.45
CA ASP A 103 -12.87 17.31 2.04
C ASP A 103 -11.69 16.77 1.23
N ARG A 104 -10.67 16.20 1.92
CA ARG A 104 -9.50 15.53 1.33
C ARG A 104 -9.57 14.01 1.40
N ILE A 105 -10.72 13.46 1.79
CA ILE A 105 -10.97 12.02 1.81
C ILE A 105 -11.75 11.64 0.55
N VAL A 106 -11.31 10.55 -0.08
CA VAL A 106 -11.95 9.94 -1.25
C VAL A 106 -12.42 8.55 -0.84
N MET A 107 -13.74 8.31 -0.96
CA MET A 107 -14.34 7.04 -0.57
C MET A 107 -14.56 6.13 -1.77
N HIS A 108 -13.81 5.05 -1.83
CA HIS A 108 -13.92 3.95 -2.79
C HIS A 108 -14.76 2.80 -2.25
N GLY A 109 -14.85 1.73 -3.03
CA GLY A 109 -15.50 0.47 -2.70
C GLY A 109 -16.52 0.07 -3.77
N ASN A 110 -16.44 -1.18 -4.22
CA ASN A 110 -17.35 -1.73 -5.23
C ASN A 110 -18.66 -2.30 -4.64
N ASN A 111 -18.80 -2.27 -3.33
CA ASN A 111 -19.97 -2.75 -2.61
C ASN A 111 -20.14 -1.96 -1.29
N LYS A 112 -20.28 -0.64 -1.40
CA LYS A 112 -20.56 0.21 -0.24
C LYS A 112 -21.96 -0.12 0.30
N SER A 113 -22.07 -0.30 1.62
CA SER A 113 -23.36 -0.45 2.30
C SER A 113 -24.09 0.90 2.39
N ASP A 114 -25.39 0.85 2.69
CA ASP A 114 -26.18 2.06 2.98
C ASP A 114 -25.57 2.85 4.15
N GLU A 115 -25.06 2.16 5.18
CA GLU A 115 -24.37 2.76 6.32
C GLU A 115 -23.09 3.47 5.89
N GLU A 116 -22.29 2.86 5.03
CA GLU A 116 -21.04 3.45 4.50
C GLU A 116 -21.30 4.71 3.69
N ILE A 117 -22.32 4.70 2.82
CA ILE A 117 -22.71 5.86 2.02
C ILE A 117 -23.16 7.01 2.93
N LEU A 118 -24.08 6.73 3.85
CA LEU A 118 -24.60 7.74 4.78
C LEU A 118 -23.51 8.29 5.70
N PHE A 119 -22.66 7.41 6.23
CA PHE A 119 -21.60 7.85 7.13
C PHE A 119 -20.55 8.70 6.40
N ALA A 120 -20.17 8.33 5.16
CA ALA A 120 -19.26 9.11 4.35
C ALA A 120 -19.83 10.51 4.07
N ALA A 121 -21.07 10.61 3.60
CA ALA A 121 -21.73 11.87 3.31
C ALA A 121 -21.87 12.76 4.57
N ARG A 122 -22.38 12.21 5.68
CA ARG A 122 -22.50 12.95 6.96
C ARG A 122 -21.16 13.37 7.55
N SER A 123 -20.09 12.65 7.19
CA SER A 123 -18.73 12.99 7.61
C SER A 123 -18.10 14.09 6.76
N GLY A 124 -18.77 14.54 5.69
CA GLY A 124 -18.27 15.55 4.76
C GLY A 124 -17.12 15.04 3.88
N VAL A 125 -17.11 13.74 3.55
CA VAL A 125 -16.10 13.16 2.63
C VAL A 125 -16.12 13.91 1.30
N GLY A 126 -14.95 14.34 0.83
CA GLY A 126 -14.84 15.18 -0.35
C GLY A 126 -15.43 14.57 -1.61
N HIS A 127 -15.16 13.28 -1.84
CA HIS A 127 -15.60 12.61 -3.06
C HIS A 127 -16.02 11.15 -2.80
N LEU A 128 -17.14 10.72 -3.41
CA LEU A 128 -17.48 9.31 -3.55
C LEU A 128 -17.12 8.82 -4.95
N ILE A 129 -16.52 7.65 -5.05
CA ILE A 129 -16.22 6.99 -6.32
C ILE A 129 -17.31 5.95 -6.57
N LEU A 130 -18.08 6.13 -7.64
CA LEU A 130 -19.21 5.28 -7.97
C LEU A 130 -18.76 4.13 -8.89
N ASP A 131 -19.11 2.93 -8.53
CA ASP A 131 -18.65 1.67 -9.14
C ASP A 131 -19.75 0.92 -9.92
N SER A 132 -21.04 1.17 -9.64
CA SER A 132 -22.16 0.44 -10.24
C SER A 132 -23.47 1.24 -10.29
N PHE A 133 -24.41 0.80 -11.12
CA PHE A 133 -25.75 1.39 -11.18
C PHE A 133 -26.54 1.21 -9.89
N ASP A 134 -26.40 0.06 -9.22
CA ASP A 134 -27.06 -0.18 -7.93
C ASP A 134 -26.55 0.80 -6.85
N GLU A 135 -25.29 1.18 -6.92
CA GLU A 135 -24.72 2.18 -6.02
C GLU A 135 -25.26 3.59 -6.33
N ILE A 136 -25.36 3.96 -7.61
CA ILE A 136 -25.96 5.23 -8.03
C ILE A 136 -27.38 5.32 -7.48
N GLU A 137 -28.21 4.30 -7.68
CA GLU A 137 -29.60 4.25 -7.17
C GLU A 137 -29.67 4.35 -5.65
N ARG A 138 -28.77 3.68 -4.95
CA ARG A 138 -28.70 3.77 -3.47
C ARG A 138 -28.31 5.17 -3.01
N CYS A 139 -27.33 5.79 -3.65
CA CYS A 139 -26.95 7.17 -3.33
C CYS A 139 -28.11 8.14 -3.57
N GLU A 140 -28.82 8.04 -4.70
CA GLU A 140 -30.00 8.87 -5.01
C GLU A 140 -31.14 8.70 -3.98
N ARG A 141 -31.30 7.50 -3.43
CA ARG A 141 -32.31 7.21 -2.41
C ARG A 141 -31.91 7.69 -1.01
N LEU A 142 -30.62 7.66 -0.70
CA LEU A 142 -30.11 7.87 0.66
C LEU A 142 -29.63 9.28 0.94
N LEU A 143 -29.12 9.99 -0.07
CA LEU A 143 -28.54 11.30 0.12
C LEU A 143 -29.61 12.39 0.08
N GLU A 144 -29.56 13.29 1.05
CA GLU A 144 -30.46 14.44 1.20
C GLU A 144 -29.82 15.73 0.66
N GLU A 145 -28.48 15.77 0.62
CA GLU A 145 -27.68 16.91 0.16
C GLU A 145 -26.78 16.50 -1.01
N PRO A 146 -26.45 17.43 -1.92
CA PRO A 146 -25.56 17.13 -3.04
C PRO A 146 -24.17 16.64 -2.60
N GLN A 147 -23.72 15.53 -3.20
CA GLN A 147 -22.41 14.93 -2.96
C GLN A 147 -21.58 14.96 -4.25
N ASP A 148 -20.35 15.46 -4.15
CA ASP A 148 -19.38 15.37 -5.24
C ASP A 148 -18.98 13.91 -5.49
N VAL A 149 -19.13 13.46 -6.75
CA VAL A 149 -18.87 12.09 -7.14
C VAL A 149 -17.99 12.01 -8.39
N LEU A 150 -17.24 10.90 -8.49
CA LEU A 150 -16.53 10.50 -9.71
C LEU A 150 -17.05 9.14 -10.16
N ILE A 151 -17.13 8.96 -11.47
CA ILE A 151 -17.41 7.64 -12.07
C ILE A 151 -16.10 6.87 -12.22
N ARG A 152 -16.04 5.65 -11.67
CA ARG A 152 -14.93 4.74 -11.90
C ARG A 152 -15.08 4.07 -13.26
N VAL A 153 -14.12 4.30 -14.14
CA VAL A 153 -14.07 3.72 -15.48
C VAL A 153 -13.03 2.61 -15.53
N THR A 154 -13.40 1.49 -16.13
CA THR A 154 -12.48 0.40 -16.46
C THR A 154 -12.05 0.53 -17.91
N PRO A 155 -10.82 1.02 -18.20
CA PRO A 155 -10.40 1.41 -19.55
C PRO A 155 -10.02 0.24 -20.45
N GLY A 156 -10.01 -1.01 -19.95
CA GLY A 156 -9.59 -2.19 -20.71
C GLY A 156 -8.07 -2.31 -20.92
N ILE A 157 -7.28 -1.54 -20.22
CA ILE A 157 -5.81 -1.56 -20.30
C ILE A 157 -5.23 -2.61 -19.35
N LYS A 158 -4.36 -3.48 -19.89
CA LYS A 158 -3.67 -4.51 -19.10
C LYS A 158 -2.18 -4.14 -18.96
N PRO A 159 -1.72 -3.67 -17.78
CA PRO A 159 -0.29 -3.53 -17.52
C PRO A 159 0.37 -4.89 -17.32
N SER A 160 1.66 -4.96 -17.50
CA SER A 160 2.47 -6.16 -17.22
C SER A 160 2.64 -6.30 -15.69
N THR A 161 1.71 -7.02 -15.04
CA THR A 161 1.71 -7.24 -13.57
C THR A 161 0.95 -8.53 -13.23
N HIS A 162 0.99 -8.95 -11.97
CA HIS A 162 0.31 -10.16 -11.49
C HIS A 162 -1.22 -10.07 -11.64
N ASP A 163 -1.88 -11.14 -12.11
CA ASP A 163 -3.31 -11.13 -12.44
C ASP A 163 -4.21 -10.71 -11.26
N TYR A 164 -3.89 -11.08 -10.02
CA TYR A 164 -4.66 -10.69 -8.83
C TYR A 164 -4.61 -9.20 -8.47
N ILE A 165 -3.65 -8.45 -9.02
CA ILE A 165 -3.49 -7.01 -8.75
C ILE A 165 -3.77 -6.14 -9.98
N THR A 166 -4.24 -6.74 -11.08
CA THR A 166 -4.66 -6.04 -12.29
C THR A 166 -6.14 -5.67 -12.18
N THR A 167 -6.48 -4.40 -12.34
CA THR A 167 -7.86 -3.88 -12.16
C THR A 167 -8.43 -3.18 -13.39
N GLY A 168 -7.64 -2.93 -14.40
CA GLY A 168 -8.03 -2.20 -15.61
C GLY A 168 -8.65 -3.05 -16.74
N GLN A 169 -8.90 -4.34 -16.51
CA GLN A 169 -9.43 -5.27 -17.53
C GLN A 169 -10.95 -5.19 -17.65
N LEU A 170 -11.50 -5.56 -18.81
CA LEU A 170 -12.96 -5.62 -19.06
C LEU A 170 -13.67 -6.59 -18.09
N ASP A 171 -13.09 -7.74 -17.81
CA ASP A 171 -13.57 -8.66 -16.76
C ASP A 171 -13.03 -8.22 -15.40
N SER A 172 -13.69 -7.25 -14.80
CA SER A 172 -13.34 -6.69 -13.49
C SER A 172 -14.61 -6.47 -12.67
N LYS A 173 -14.53 -6.75 -11.37
CA LYS A 173 -15.61 -6.41 -10.42
C LYS A 173 -15.71 -4.90 -10.16
N PHE A 174 -14.83 -4.10 -10.71
CA PHE A 174 -14.71 -2.67 -10.43
C PHE A 174 -15.13 -1.83 -11.61
N GLY A 175 -15.94 -0.79 -11.31
CA GLY A 175 -16.25 0.30 -12.22
C GLY A 175 -17.08 -0.08 -13.44
N PHE A 176 -17.30 0.91 -14.27
CA PHE A 176 -18.06 0.80 -15.52
C PHE A 176 -17.11 0.58 -16.70
N GLY A 177 -17.41 -0.40 -17.54
CA GLY A 177 -16.65 -0.66 -18.75
C GLY A 177 -16.74 0.50 -19.75
N LEU A 178 -15.62 0.80 -20.40
CA LEU A 178 -15.59 1.79 -21.48
C LEU A 178 -16.16 1.20 -22.79
N GLY A 179 -15.70 0.00 -23.16
CA GLY A 179 -16.00 -0.60 -24.46
C GLY A 179 -17.44 -1.07 -24.65
N ASP A 180 -18.19 -1.29 -23.58
CA ASP A 180 -19.61 -1.72 -23.59
C ASP A 180 -20.60 -0.55 -23.46
N GLY A 181 -20.10 0.68 -23.37
CA GLY A 181 -20.91 1.90 -23.22
C GLY A 181 -21.51 2.11 -21.84
N LEU A 182 -21.19 1.25 -20.83
CA LEU A 182 -21.75 1.38 -19.48
C LEU A 182 -21.24 2.65 -18.78
N ALA A 183 -19.99 3.04 -19.01
CA ALA A 183 -19.44 4.27 -18.44
C ALA A 183 -20.19 5.53 -18.93
N ALA A 184 -20.51 5.63 -20.24
CA ALA A 184 -21.29 6.74 -20.79
C ALA A 184 -22.70 6.80 -20.20
N ARG A 185 -23.38 5.65 -20.08
CA ARG A 185 -24.70 5.56 -19.45
C ARG A 185 -24.70 5.94 -17.98
N ALA A 186 -23.65 5.58 -17.24
CA ALA A 186 -23.49 5.97 -15.84
C ALA A 186 -23.30 7.50 -15.71
N ILE A 187 -22.51 8.11 -16.60
CA ILE A 187 -22.34 9.57 -16.68
C ILE A 187 -23.69 10.25 -16.93
N GLU A 188 -24.43 9.82 -17.95
CA GLU A 188 -25.76 10.37 -18.27
C GLU A 188 -26.71 10.26 -17.05
N ARG A 189 -26.71 9.12 -16.35
CA ARG A 189 -27.55 8.91 -15.17
C ARG A 189 -27.19 9.87 -14.04
N VAL A 190 -25.89 10.02 -13.73
CA VAL A 190 -25.43 10.89 -12.64
C VAL A 190 -25.64 12.37 -12.97
N LEU A 191 -25.45 12.78 -14.23
CA LEU A 191 -25.73 14.15 -14.68
C LEU A 191 -27.23 14.54 -14.59
N ALA A 192 -28.13 13.56 -14.60
CA ALA A 192 -29.56 13.75 -14.42
C ALA A 192 -30.03 13.70 -12.96
N SER A 193 -29.12 13.47 -12.01
CA SER A 193 -29.42 13.36 -10.57
C SER A 193 -29.41 14.73 -9.90
N ASP A 194 -30.34 14.94 -8.97
CA ASP A 194 -30.43 16.18 -8.17
C ASP A 194 -29.48 16.17 -6.93
N VAL A 195 -29.01 14.97 -6.52
CA VAL A 195 -28.19 14.78 -5.31
C VAL A 195 -26.77 14.28 -5.59
N LEU A 196 -26.43 13.97 -6.85
CA LEU A 196 -25.10 13.55 -7.25
C LEU A 196 -24.48 14.62 -8.16
N ASN A 197 -23.44 15.28 -7.68
CA ASN A 197 -22.70 16.27 -8.45
C ASN A 197 -21.52 15.59 -9.13
N LEU A 198 -21.65 15.27 -10.42
CA LEU A 198 -20.54 14.64 -11.17
C LEU A 198 -19.43 15.66 -11.40
N VAL A 199 -18.28 15.45 -10.78
CA VAL A 199 -17.13 16.35 -10.87
C VAL A 199 -15.96 15.76 -11.66
N GLY A 200 -15.98 14.45 -11.95
CA GLY A 200 -14.85 13.85 -12.65
C GLY A 200 -14.93 12.36 -12.90
N LEU A 201 -13.81 11.84 -13.37
CA LEU A 201 -13.61 10.43 -13.68
C LEU A 201 -12.48 9.86 -12.82
N HIS A 202 -12.58 8.56 -12.54
CA HIS A 202 -11.52 7.79 -11.89
C HIS A 202 -11.13 6.58 -12.75
N ALA A 203 -9.83 6.29 -12.82
CA ALA A 203 -9.31 5.02 -13.34
C ALA A 203 -8.14 4.52 -12.50
N HIS A 204 -8.15 3.22 -12.19
CA HIS A 204 -7.03 2.53 -11.55
C HIS A 204 -6.75 1.24 -12.31
N ILE A 205 -5.52 1.06 -12.79
CA ILE A 205 -5.17 -0.02 -13.74
C ILE A 205 -4.40 -1.18 -13.09
N GLY A 206 -4.02 -1.06 -11.83
CA GLY A 206 -3.32 -2.13 -11.11
C GLY A 206 -2.31 -1.63 -10.09
N SER A 207 -1.50 -2.54 -9.59
CA SER A 207 -0.48 -2.28 -8.59
C SER A 207 0.85 -2.93 -8.98
N GLN A 208 1.97 -2.43 -8.47
CA GLN A 208 3.32 -2.89 -8.77
C GLN A 208 3.63 -2.78 -10.28
N ILE A 209 3.29 -1.62 -10.86
CA ILE A 209 3.48 -1.32 -12.27
C ILE A 209 4.80 -0.57 -12.45
N PHE A 210 5.67 -1.10 -13.31
CA PHE A 210 6.99 -0.54 -13.61
C PHE A 210 7.02 0.25 -14.92
N GLU A 211 6.01 0.08 -15.79
CA GLU A 211 5.91 0.75 -17.07
C GLU A 211 5.02 1.99 -16.97
N LEU A 212 5.40 3.09 -17.61
CA LEU A 212 4.64 4.35 -17.56
C LEU A 212 3.59 4.47 -18.69
N GLU A 213 3.80 3.79 -19.81
CA GLU A 213 2.90 3.85 -20.97
C GLU A 213 1.46 3.40 -20.68
N PRO A 214 1.20 2.34 -19.88
CA PRO A 214 -0.17 1.95 -19.53
C PRO A 214 -0.98 3.08 -18.87
N TYR A 215 -0.35 3.95 -18.08
CA TYR A 215 -1.04 5.11 -17.48
C TYR A 215 -1.47 6.13 -18.53
N ARG A 216 -0.59 6.43 -19.49
CA ARG A 216 -0.91 7.36 -20.60
C ARG A 216 -2.06 6.84 -21.46
N LEU A 217 -2.04 5.55 -21.77
CA LEU A 217 -3.12 4.89 -22.52
C LEU A 217 -4.44 4.92 -21.77
N ALA A 218 -4.45 4.64 -20.47
CA ALA A 218 -5.65 4.69 -19.62
C ALA A 218 -6.26 6.10 -19.58
N ILE A 219 -5.43 7.13 -19.40
CA ILE A 219 -5.88 8.53 -19.39
C ILE A 219 -6.51 8.92 -20.74
N ARG A 220 -5.90 8.55 -21.86
CA ARG A 220 -6.46 8.78 -23.18
C ARG A 220 -7.81 8.08 -23.37
N ALA A 221 -7.88 6.81 -22.94
CA ALA A 221 -9.12 6.03 -23.10
C ALA A 221 -10.29 6.64 -22.31
N ILE A 222 -10.08 7.02 -21.05
CA ILE A 222 -11.15 7.67 -20.28
C ILE A 222 -11.46 9.09 -20.75
N GLY A 223 -10.53 9.73 -21.44
CA GLY A 223 -10.71 11.05 -22.01
C GLY A 223 -11.81 11.11 -23.10
N GLU A 224 -12.13 9.98 -23.72
CA GLU A 224 -13.25 9.89 -24.69
C GLU A 224 -14.61 10.19 -24.05
N LEU A 225 -14.70 10.09 -22.71
CA LEU A 225 -15.89 10.38 -21.92
C LEU A 225 -15.91 11.82 -21.37
N ALA A 226 -14.86 12.61 -21.62
CA ALA A 226 -14.73 13.95 -21.06
C ALA A 226 -15.84 14.89 -21.54
N GLY A 227 -16.32 15.77 -20.63
CA GLY A 227 -17.27 16.81 -20.91
C GLY A 227 -16.96 18.05 -20.04
N GLU A 228 -17.66 19.15 -20.25
CA GLU A 228 -17.47 20.40 -19.49
C GLU A 228 -17.67 20.25 -17.97
N TRP A 229 -18.40 19.21 -17.55
CA TRP A 229 -18.59 18.83 -16.14
C TRP A 229 -17.34 18.27 -15.49
N CYS A 230 -16.36 17.77 -16.27
CA CYS A 230 -15.18 17.09 -15.76
C CYS A 230 -14.14 18.12 -15.27
N ARG A 231 -14.10 18.36 -13.97
CA ARG A 231 -13.19 19.30 -13.30
C ARG A 231 -12.07 18.60 -12.52
N LEU A 232 -12.17 17.28 -12.36
CA LEU A 232 -11.23 16.46 -11.61
C LEU A 232 -11.01 15.12 -12.30
N VAL A 233 -9.76 14.72 -12.49
CA VAL A 233 -9.42 13.38 -12.96
C VAL A 233 -8.59 12.68 -11.89
N ASN A 234 -9.15 11.61 -11.36
CA ASN A 234 -8.46 10.73 -10.44
C ASN A 234 -7.78 9.60 -11.24
N VAL A 235 -6.48 9.66 -11.30
CA VAL A 235 -5.66 8.72 -12.09
C VAL A 235 -5.14 7.54 -11.27
N GLY A 236 -5.71 7.33 -10.07
CA GLY A 236 -5.40 6.22 -9.19
C GLY A 236 -3.95 6.18 -8.71
N GLY A 237 -3.58 5.02 -8.19
CA GLY A 237 -2.23 4.69 -7.75
C GLY A 237 -1.47 3.80 -8.74
N GLY A 238 -0.77 2.80 -8.20
CA GLY A 238 -0.21 1.69 -8.96
C GLY A 238 1.30 1.70 -9.13
N LEU A 239 2.01 2.78 -8.81
CA LEU A 239 3.49 2.84 -8.92
C LEU A 239 4.13 1.69 -8.15
N GLY A 240 4.96 0.91 -8.86
CA GLY A 240 5.76 -0.16 -8.28
C GLY A 240 6.90 0.34 -7.42
N ILE A 241 7.39 -0.54 -6.56
CA ILE A 241 8.61 -0.34 -5.77
C ILE A 241 9.58 -1.51 -6.00
N ALA A 242 10.83 -1.31 -5.70
CA ALA A 242 11.79 -2.40 -5.68
C ALA A 242 11.55 -3.26 -4.43
N ASP A 243 11.08 -4.49 -4.62
CA ASP A 243 11.01 -5.54 -3.60
C ASP A 243 12.34 -6.34 -3.56
N THR A 244 13.06 -6.39 -4.71
CA THR A 244 14.37 -7.04 -4.87
C THR A 244 15.38 -6.12 -5.54
N ALA A 245 16.67 -6.46 -5.46
CA ALA A 245 17.74 -5.71 -6.11
C ALA A 245 17.65 -5.71 -7.64
N ALA A 246 16.90 -6.64 -8.24
CA ALA A 246 16.67 -6.72 -9.68
C ALA A 246 15.57 -5.78 -10.18
N ASP A 247 14.77 -5.20 -9.29
CA ASP A 247 13.65 -4.36 -9.66
C ASP A 247 14.09 -2.92 -9.95
N GLU A 248 13.57 -2.34 -11.03
CA GLU A 248 13.86 -0.99 -11.48
C GLU A 248 12.58 -0.15 -11.64
N PRO A 249 11.92 0.25 -10.54
CA PRO A 249 10.71 1.07 -10.61
C PRO A 249 11.03 2.48 -11.15
N PRO A 250 10.08 3.09 -11.87
CA PRO A 250 10.17 4.52 -12.22
C PRO A 250 10.23 5.39 -10.95
N SER A 251 10.79 6.58 -11.10
CA SER A 251 10.77 7.57 -10.01
C SER A 251 9.36 8.13 -9.79
N ILE A 252 9.09 8.66 -8.59
CA ILE A 252 7.84 9.35 -8.26
C ILE A 252 7.60 10.51 -9.25
N GLU A 253 8.65 11.25 -9.57
CA GLU A 253 8.60 12.39 -10.47
C GLU A 253 8.17 11.97 -11.88
N SER A 254 8.81 10.94 -12.45
CA SER A 254 8.47 10.43 -13.78
C SER A 254 7.06 9.88 -13.85
N TYR A 255 6.63 9.18 -12.80
CA TYR A 255 5.28 8.63 -12.67
C TYR A 255 4.21 9.72 -12.62
N VAL A 256 4.41 10.74 -11.79
CA VAL A 256 3.47 11.85 -11.66
C VAL A 256 3.47 12.71 -12.92
N ASP A 257 4.63 12.97 -13.51
CA ASP A 257 4.77 13.78 -14.72
C ASP A 257 4.02 13.16 -15.92
N VAL A 258 4.12 11.85 -16.14
CA VAL A 258 3.37 11.16 -17.19
C VAL A 258 1.86 11.31 -16.99
N LYS A 259 1.37 11.18 -15.76
CA LYS A 259 -0.05 11.36 -15.45
C LYS A 259 -0.50 12.81 -15.62
N ALA A 260 0.28 13.74 -15.08
CA ALA A 260 -0.04 15.16 -15.15
C ALA A 260 -0.08 15.68 -16.59
N ARG A 261 0.92 15.32 -17.39
CA ARG A 261 0.93 15.65 -18.82
C ARG A 261 -0.23 15.00 -19.55
N GLY A 262 -0.47 13.71 -19.35
CA GLY A 262 -1.58 13.01 -19.98
C GLY A 262 -2.94 13.65 -19.67
N VAL A 263 -3.18 14.03 -18.42
CA VAL A 263 -4.45 14.71 -18.05
C VAL A 263 -4.56 16.08 -18.72
N ARG A 264 -3.50 16.91 -18.73
CA ARG A 264 -3.52 18.21 -19.40
C ARG A 264 -3.75 18.12 -20.91
N GLU A 265 -3.07 17.17 -21.56
CA GLU A 265 -3.23 16.94 -23.01
C GLU A 265 -4.65 16.50 -23.40
N VAL A 266 -5.32 15.73 -22.54
CA VAL A 266 -6.62 15.12 -22.87
C VAL A 266 -7.81 15.91 -22.35
N PHE A 267 -7.70 16.46 -21.12
CA PHE A 267 -8.80 17.11 -20.42
C PHE A 267 -8.64 18.64 -20.34
N GLY A 268 -7.45 19.19 -20.64
CA GLY A 268 -7.16 20.61 -20.55
C GLY A 268 -6.41 21.02 -19.29
N GLU A 269 -5.88 22.24 -19.29
CA GLU A 269 -5.02 22.77 -18.22
C GLU A 269 -5.77 23.06 -16.91
N ASP A 270 -7.07 23.34 -16.99
CA ASP A 270 -7.91 23.72 -15.83
C ASP A 270 -8.40 22.52 -15.02
N VAL A 271 -8.25 21.30 -15.54
CA VAL A 271 -8.69 20.08 -14.85
C VAL A 271 -7.70 19.69 -13.76
N ARG A 272 -8.21 19.56 -12.54
CA ARG A 272 -7.40 19.14 -11.38
C ARG A 272 -7.09 17.65 -11.45
N ILE A 273 -5.97 17.28 -10.84
CA ILE A 273 -5.50 15.89 -10.80
C ILE A 273 -5.56 15.38 -9.37
N LEU A 274 -6.01 14.15 -9.22
CA LEU A 274 -5.91 13.38 -7.99
C LEU A 274 -5.07 12.12 -8.25
N VAL A 275 -4.11 11.83 -7.36
CA VAL A 275 -3.29 10.62 -7.39
C VAL A 275 -3.38 9.88 -6.06
N GLU A 276 -3.39 8.54 -6.10
CA GLU A 276 -3.64 7.67 -4.95
C GLU A 276 -2.47 6.73 -4.65
N PRO A 277 -1.29 7.26 -4.26
CA PRO A 277 -0.17 6.40 -3.89
C PRO A 277 -0.46 5.66 -2.58
N GLY A 278 -0.24 4.35 -2.59
CA GLY A 278 -0.25 3.52 -1.38
C GLY A 278 1.13 2.90 -1.17
N ARG A 279 1.41 1.83 -1.92
CA ARG A 279 2.66 1.07 -1.84
C ARG A 279 3.92 1.94 -1.89
N SER A 280 4.00 2.84 -2.84
CA SER A 280 5.18 3.70 -3.05
C SER A 280 5.44 4.72 -1.95
N LEU A 281 4.45 5.00 -1.09
CA LEU A 281 4.66 5.83 0.12
C LEU A 281 5.27 5.02 1.26
N VAL A 282 4.78 3.80 1.52
CA VAL A 282 5.07 3.08 2.76
C VAL A 282 5.96 1.84 2.57
N GLY A 283 6.03 1.26 1.37
CA GLY A 283 6.68 -0.02 1.13
C GLY A 283 8.15 -0.06 1.55
N ASN A 284 9.01 0.70 0.88
CA ASN A 284 10.44 0.78 1.24
C ASN A 284 10.72 1.71 2.44
N ALA A 285 9.69 2.33 3.04
CA ALA A 285 9.84 3.01 4.32
C ALA A 285 9.81 2.01 5.49
N GLY A 286 9.36 0.77 5.25
CA GLY A 286 9.23 -0.28 6.25
C GLY A 286 10.09 -1.51 5.96
N LEU A 287 10.48 -2.18 7.03
CA LEU A 287 11.13 -3.48 7.03
C LEU A 287 10.53 -4.37 8.13
N THR A 288 10.78 -5.68 8.05
CA THR A 288 10.44 -6.63 9.11
C THR A 288 11.70 -7.32 9.61
N ALA A 289 11.88 -7.31 10.93
CA ALA A 289 12.97 -8.00 11.62
C ALA A 289 12.44 -9.27 12.29
N TYR A 290 13.20 -10.35 12.19
CA TYR A 290 12.91 -11.68 12.71
C TYR A 290 14.07 -12.20 13.54
N ARG A 291 13.79 -13.14 14.44
CA ARG A 291 14.81 -13.92 15.14
C ARG A 291 14.98 -15.27 14.45
N VAL A 292 16.21 -15.64 14.11
CA VAL A 292 16.52 -16.97 13.61
C VAL A 292 16.39 -17.97 14.76
N GLY A 293 15.48 -18.93 14.63
CA GLY A 293 15.23 -19.99 15.62
C GLY A 293 15.92 -21.30 15.28
N THR A 294 16.07 -21.60 13.98
CA THR A 294 16.68 -22.87 13.53
C THR A 294 17.39 -22.66 12.20
N VAL A 295 18.57 -23.24 12.05
CA VAL A 295 19.24 -23.42 10.77
C VAL A 295 19.30 -24.92 10.48
N LYS A 296 18.66 -25.35 9.38
CA LYS A 296 18.55 -26.75 8.98
C LYS A 296 19.17 -26.97 7.61
N GLU A 297 20.29 -27.65 7.56
CA GLU A 297 20.89 -28.10 6.32
C GLU A 297 20.31 -29.45 5.88
N ILE A 298 19.94 -29.55 4.61
CA ILE A 298 19.62 -30.79 3.91
C ILE A 298 20.74 -30.98 2.87
N PRO A 299 21.72 -31.87 3.15
CA PRO A 299 22.91 -31.98 2.31
C PRO A 299 22.61 -32.18 0.83
N GLY A 300 23.20 -31.35 -0.02
CA GLY A 300 23.02 -31.40 -1.46
C GLY A 300 21.65 -30.92 -1.98
N VAL A 301 20.78 -30.44 -1.09
CA VAL A 301 19.43 -29.95 -1.45
C VAL A 301 19.26 -28.47 -1.09
N ARG A 302 19.30 -28.11 0.20
CA ARG A 302 18.95 -26.76 0.66
C ARG A 302 19.30 -26.51 2.13
N THR A 303 19.64 -25.27 2.42
CA THR A 303 19.68 -24.79 3.81
C THR A 303 18.42 -23.96 4.09
N TYR A 304 17.66 -24.34 5.11
CA TYR A 304 16.56 -23.58 5.66
C TYR A 304 17.01 -22.75 6.86
N VAL A 305 16.62 -21.48 6.86
CA VAL A 305 16.74 -20.57 8.00
C VAL A 305 15.32 -20.29 8.48
N ALA A 306 14.91 -20.91 9.58
CA ALA A 306 13.58 -20.73 10.14
C ALA A 306 13.57 -19.56 11.13
N VAL A 307 12.54 -18.72 11.02
CA VAL A 307 12.38 -17.50 11.81
C VAL A 307 11.06 -17.51 12.60
N ASP A 308 10.95 -16.64 13.59
CA ASP A 308 9.81 -16.51 14.50
C ASP A 308 8.60 -15.77 13.94
N GLY A 309 8.57 -15.48 12.63
CA GLY A 309 7.43 -14.94 11.88
C GLY A 309 7.07 -15.82 10.71
N GLY A 310 6.38 -15.25 9.71
CA GLY A 310 6.00 -16.00 8.51
C GLY A 310 4.79 -15.42 7.82
N MET A 311 3.95 -16.31 7.25
CA MET A 311 2.76 -15.91 6.50
C MET A 311 1.72 -15.12 7.32
N SER A 312 1.78 -15.19 8.65
CA SER A 312 0.89 -14.41 9.52
C SER A 312 1.24 -12.93 9.58
N ASP A 313 2.45 -12.54 9.27
CA ASP A 313 2.91 -11.14 9.26
C ASP A 313 3.28 -10.63 7.86
N ASN A 314 3.67 -11.51 6.93
CA ASN A 314 3.91 -11.19 5.52
C ASN A 314 3.37 -12.29 4.60
N MET A 315 2.09 -12.21 4.25
CA MET A 315 1.40 -13.18 3.38
C MET A 315 1.75 -13.02 1.89
N ARG A 316 2.36 -11.92 1.48
CA ARG A 316 2.56 -11.58 0.06
C ARG A 316 3.36 -12.61 -0.76
N PRO A 317 4.43 -13.24 -0.24
CA PRO A 317 5.12 -14.30 -0.97
C PRO A 317 4.20 -15.48 -1.32
N MET A 318 3.33 -15.90 -0.41
CA MET A 318 2.42 -17.03 -0.59
C MET A 318 1.22 -16.67 -1.46
N LEU A 319 0.67 -15.47 -1.32
CA LEU A 319 -0.56 -15.06 -2.00
C LEU A 319 -0.29 -14.53 -3.42
N TYR A 320 0.81 -13.80 -3.61
CA TYR A 320 1.10 -13.10 -4.88
C TYR A 320 2.40 -13.56 -5.52
N GLY A 321 3.12 -14.52 -4.93
CA GLY A 321 4.45 -14.89 -5.39
C GLY A 321 5.47 -13.74 -5.30
N SER A 322 5.22 -12.76 -4.41
CA SER A 322 6.13 -11.63 -4.23
C SER A 322 7.50 -12.12 -3.76
N ARG A 323 8.54 -11.56 -4.37
CA ARG A 323 9.93 -11.87 -4.03
C ARG A 323 10.47 -10.78 -3.11
N TYR A 324 11.33 -11.18 -2.19
CA TYR A 324 12.00 -10.27 -1.27
C TYR A 324 13.47 -10.62 -1.17
N GLU A 325 14.26 -9.69 -0.64
CA GLU A 325 15.62 -9.90 -0.17
C GLU A 325 15.64 -10.01 1.34
N ALA A 326 16.75 -10.49 1.86
CA ALA A 326 17.01 -10.48 3.29
C ALA A 326 18.52 -10.38 3.57
N LEU A 327 18.86 -9.97 4.77
CA LEU A 327 20.22 -10.00 5.28
C LEU A 327 20.24 -10.30 6.79
N ILE A 328 21.38 -10.73 7.29
CA ILE A 328 21.64 -10.84 8.74
C ILE A 328 22.06 -9.45 9.22
N ALA A 329 21.23 -8.85 10.10
CA ALA A 329 21.43 -7.49 10.55
C ALA A 329 22.75 -7.28 11.28
N ASP A 330 23.13 -8.25 12.12
CA ASP A 330 24.35 -8.21 12.94
C ASP A 330 25.64 -8.33 12.10
N ARG A 331 25.50 -8.73 10.83
CA ARG A 331 26.60 -8.92 9.86
C ARG A 331 26.31 -8.33 8.49
N ALA A 332 25.57 -7.20 8.48
CA ALA A 332 25.15 -6.56 7.25
C ALA A 332 26.30 -6.10 6.33
N GLY A 333 27.49 -5.90 6.89
CA GLY A 333 28.71 -5.57 6.14
C GLY A 333 29.52 -6.78 5.68
N ALA A 334 29.17 -8.00 6.09
CA ALA A 334 29.91 -9.20 5.72
C ALA A 334 29.54 -9.72 4.34
N ALA A 335 30.49 -10.36 3.66
CA ALA A 335 30.19 -11.05 2.39
C ALA A 335 29.28 -12.26 2.65
N PRO A 336 28.25 -12.47 1.85
CA PRO A 336 27.41 -13.66 1.94
C PRO A 336 28.21 -14.92 1.57
N ASP A 337 27.94 -16.02 2.26
CA ASP A 337 28.60 -17.30 2.09
C ASP A 337 27.63 -18.51 2.09
N THR A 338 26.37 -18.28 2.40
CA THR A 338 25.37 -19.34 2.54
C THR A 338 24.13 -19.03 1.71
N LEU A 339 23.85 -19.86 0.70
CA LEU A 339 22.58 -19.85 -0.02
C LEU A 339 21.49 -20.51 0.83
N ALA A 340 20.46 -19.78 1.20
CA ALA A 340 19.42 -20.23 2.11
C ALA A 340 18.01 -19.92 1.61
N THR A 341 17.03 -20.62 2.18
CA THR A 341 15.61 -20.31 2.08
C THR A 341 15.09 -19.95 3.47
N ILE A 342 14.48 -18.78 3.60
CA ILE A 342 13.92 -18.31 4.86
C ILE A 342 12.49 -18.85 4.97
N ALA A 343 12.28 -19.71 5.96
CA ALA A 343 11.01 -20.33 6.29
C ALA A 343 10.39 -19.67 7.51
N GLY A 344 9.06 -19.52 7.48
CA GLY A 344 8.31 -19.11 8.65
C GLY A 344 8.08 -20.25 9.64
N MET A 345 7.35 -19.95 10.71
CA MET A 345 7.09 -20.86 11.84
C MET A 345 5.80 -21.65 11.72
N HIS A 346 4.98 -21.39 10.70
CA HIS A 346 3.65 -21.98 10.58
C HIS A 346 3.69 -23.42 10.07
N CYS A 347 2.67 -24.22 10.47
CA CYS A 347 2.52 -25.60 10.04
C CYS A 347 2.02 -25.70 8.57
N GLU A 348 2.69 -24.97 7.67
CA GLU A 348 2.39 -24.90 6.24
C GLU A 348 3.67 -25.04 5.42
N SER A 349 3.69 -25.96 4.47
CA SER A 349 4.85 -26.15 3.58
C SER A 349 5.13 -24.93 2.71
N GLY A 350 4.10 -24.10 2.47
CA GLY A 350 4.19 -22.86 1.69
C GLY A 350 4.70 -21.67 2.49
N ASP A 351 4.88 -21.77 3.82
CA ASP A 351 5.34 -20.66 4.66
C ASP A 351 6.83 -20.38 4.44
N VAL A 352 7.11 -19.74 3.32
CA VAL A 352 8.45 -19.36 2.86
C VAL A 352 8.48 -17.89 2.54
N ILE A 353 9.21 -17.11 3.32
CA ILE A 353 9.29 -15.64 3.21
C ILE A 353 10.20 -15.24 2.05
N VAL A 354 11.41 -15.83 1.98
CA VAL A 354 12.39 -15.56 0.93
C VAL A 354 13.00 -16.87 0.45
N ARG A 355 13.05 -17.05 -0.87
CA ARG A 355 13.67 -18.21 -1.51
C ARG A 355 15.03 -17.85 -2.08
N ASP A 356 15.97 -18.77 -1.90
CA ASP A 356 17.27 -18.77 -2.59
C ASP A 356 18.02 -17.43 -2.44
N VAL A 357 18.15 -16.96 -1.17
CA VAL A 357 18.86 -15.74 -0.79
C VAL A 357 20.24 -16.07 -0.22
N GLU A 358 21.23 -15.27 -0.59
CA GLU A 358 22.59 -15.38 -0.08
C GLU A 358 22.72 -14.60 1.25
N LEU A 359 23.08 -15.29 2.32
CA LEU A 359 23.24 -14.74 3.68
C LEU A 359 24.67 -14.88 4.18
N ALA A 360 25.08 -14.00 5.07
CA ALA A 360 26.37 -14.06 5.77
C ALA A 360 26.27 -14.94 7.02
N ALA A 361 26.75 -16.19 6.93
CA ALA A 361 26.87 -17.17 8.00
C ALA A 361 25.69 -17.20 8.99
N PRO A 362 24.46 -17.50 8.56
CA PRO A 362 23.28 -17.42 9.42
C PRO A 362 23.38 -18.42 10.59
N ALA A 363 23.07 -17.95 11.79
CA ALA A 363 23.12 -18.75 13.02
C ALA A 363 21.85 -18.54 13.87
N VAL A 364 21.56 -19.51 14.74
CA VAL A 364 20.47 -19.40 15.72
C VAL A 364 20.74 -18.20 16.64
N GLY A 365 19.73 -17.38 16.84
CA GLY A 365 19.80 -16.16 17.63
C GLY A 365 20.07 -14.88 16.82
N ASP A 366 20.47 -14.98 15.57
CA ASP A 366 20.69 -13.82 14.70
C ASP A 366 19.39 -13.03 14.47
N VAL A 367 19.54 -11.74 14.19
CA VAL A 367 18.46 -10.90 13.68
C VAL A 367 18.52 -10.89 12.16
N LEU A 368 17.50 -11.46 11.53
CA LEU A 368 17.32 -11.42 10.08
C LEU A 368 16.33 -10.33 9.72
N VAL A 369 16.63 -9.54 8.70
CA VAL A 369 15.75 -8.45 8.23
C VAL A 369 15.38 -8.61 6.77
N THR A 370 14.11 -8.30 6.48
CA THR A 370 13.55 -8.26 5.12
C THR A 370 13.11 -6.83 4.82
N PRO A 371 13.68 -6.14 3.81
CA PRO A 371 13.29 -4.78 3.42
C PRO A 371 11.98 -4.76 2.64
N ALA A 372 11.47 -3.57 2.36
CA ALA A 372 10.31 -3.29 1.48
C ALA A 372 8.98 -3.94 1.93
N THR A 373 8.85 -4.31 3.21
CA THR A 373 7.65 -4.97 3.77
C THR A 373 6.58 -4.00 4.27
N GLY A 374 6.81 -2.69 4.17
CA GLY A 374 5.92 -1.67 4.74
C GLY A 374 4.53 -1.54 4.07
N ALA A 375 4.30 -2.15 2.91
CA ALA A 375 3.02 -2.13 2.25
C ALA A 375 2.40 -3.52 2.17
N TYR A 376 1.13 -3.65 2.61
CA TYR A 376 0.36 -4.90 2.56
C TYR A 376 0.98 -6.09 3.34
N GLY A 377 2.01 -5.87 4.17
CA GLY A 377 2.52 -6.84 5.15
C GLY A 377 1.61 -6.84 6.38
N HIS A 378 1.91 -5.99 7.36
CA HIS A 378 1.11 -5.88 8.59
C HIS A 378 -0.38 -5.58 8.34
N ALA A 379 -0.73 -4.87 7.26
CA ALA A 379 -2.12 -4.60 6.87
C ALA A 379 -2.94 -5.89 6.60
N MET A 380 -2.27 -6.96 6.16
CA MET A 380 -2.85 -8.27 5.87
C MET A 380 -2.50 -9.31 6.93
N ALA A 381 -1.87 -8.91 8.03
CA ALA A 381 -1.48 -9.81 9.10
C ALA A 381 -2.69 -10.52 9.71
N SER A 382 -2.49 -11.77 10.10
CA SER A 382 -3.52 -12.64 10.66
C SER A 382 -3.05 -13.31 11.95
N ASN A 383 -3.98 -13.96 12.63
CA ASN A 383 -3.68 -14.79 13.80
C ASN A 383 -3.64 -16.29 13.45
N TYR A 384 -3.23 -16.63 12.22
CA TYR A 384 -3.10 -18.02 11.82
C TYR A 384 -2.19 -18.80 12.78
N ASN A 385 -2.52 -20.04 13.08
CA ASN A 385 -1.92 -20.87 14.13
C ASN A 385 -1.93 -20.25 15.55
N GLY A 386 -2.80 -19.28 15.85
CA GLY A 386 -2.86 -18.60 17.13
C GLY A 386 -1.66 -17.68 17.40
N VAL A 387 -0.97 -17.23 16.38
CA VAL A 387 0.18 -16.33 16.52
C VAL A 387 -0.31 -14.90 16.72
N THR A 388 0.30 -14.18 17.65
CA THR A 388 0.03 -12.77 17.90
C THR A 388 0.62 -11.89 16.79
N ARG A 389 -0.11 -10.87 16.35
CA ARG A 389 0.43 -9.89 15.38
C ARG A 389 1.60 -9.13 15.98
N PRO A 390 2.66 -8.87 15.19
CA PRO A 390 3.84 -8.17 15.66
C PRO A 390 3.54 -6.71 16.01
N PRO A 391 4.37 -6.08 16.85
CA PRO A 391 4.33 -4.65 17.07
C PRO A 391 4.83 -3.91 15.85
N VAL A 392 4.39 -2.66 15.69
CA VAL A 392 4.94 -1.71 14.73
C VAL A 392 5.57 -0.55 15.47
N ILE A 393 6.79 -0.22 15.11
CA ILE A 393 7.50 0.94 15.65
C ILE A 393 7.85 1.95 14.56
N PHE A 394 7.94 3.20 14.95
CA PHE A 394 8.63 4.23 14.18
C PHE A 394 10.02 4.44 14.74
N CYS A 395 11.00 4.64 13.85
CA CYS A 395 12.34 5.08 14.22
C CYS A 395 12.71 6.37 13.49
N ARG A 396 13.41 7.26 14.21
CA ARG A 396 13.90 8.55 13.71
C ARG A 396 14.91 9.14 14.69
N ASP A 397 16.01 9.71 14.18
CA ASP A 397 17.00 10.51 14.95
C ASP A 397 17.48 9.83 16.24
N GLY A 398 17.73 8.51 16.24
CA GLY A 398 18.15 7.74 17.41
C GLY A 398 17.05 7.40 18.39
N GLU A 399 15.79 7.66 18.07
CA GLU A 399 14.64 7.34 18.89
C GLU A 399 13.73 6.31 18.21
N ALA A 400 13.09 5.44 19.03
CA ALA A 400 12.09 4.51 18.57
C ALA A 400 10.85 4.54 19.48
N ARG A 401 9.66 4.55 18.86
CA ARG A 401 8.37 4.55 19.55
C ARG A 401 7.40 3.54 18.97
N VAL A 402 6.63 2.89 19.83
CA VAL A 402 5.59 1.95 19.42
C VAL A 402 4.40 2.74 18.85
N VAL A 403 3.94 2.35 17.64
CA VAL A 403 2.72 2.90 17.00
C VAL A 403 1.61 1.85 16.87
N VAL A 404 1.96 0.56 16.94
CA VAL A 404 1.03 -0.55 17.18
C VAL A 404 1.69 -1.46 18.21
N ARG A 405 1.01 -1.72 19.32
CA ARG A 405 1.53 -2.68 20.30
C ARG A 405 1.45 -4.11 19.75
N ARG A 406 2.31 -4.99 20.24
CA ARG A 406 2.17 -6.44 20.04
C ARG A 406 0.82 -6.90 20.62
N GLU A 407 0.13 -7.80 19.93
CA GLU A 407 -1.01 -8.49 20.53
C GLU A 407 -0.56 -9.36 21.71
N SER A 408 -1.41 -9.47 22.72
CA SER A 408 -1.28 -10.46 23.79
C SER A 408 -2.13 -11.69 23.48
N TYR A 409 -1.95 -12.78 24.24
CA TYR A 409 -2.80 -13.97 24.11
C TYR A 409 -4.25 -13.67 24.52
N GLU A 410 -4.47 -12.71 25.41
CA GLU A 410 -5.81 -12.22 25.77
C GLU A 410 -6.48 -11.51 24.60
N ASP A 411 -5.72 -10.79 23.75
CA ASP A 411 -6.28 -10.19 22.54
C ASP A 411 -6.83 -11.25 21.58
N LEU A 412 -6.18 -12.42 21.50
CA LEU A 412 -6.62 -13.51 20.61
C LEU A 412 -7.99 -14.05 21.01
N THR A 413 -8.25 -14.16 22.31
CA THR A 413 -9.49 -14.73 22.86
C THR A 413 -10.55 -13.68 23.24
N SER A 414 -10.23 -12.38 23.10
CA SER A 414 -11.07 -11.28 23.57
C SER A 414 -12.46 -11.19 22.93
N ARG A 415 -12.67 -11.87 21.79
CA ARG A 415 -13.95 -11.92 21.08
C ARG A 415 -14.69 -13.23 21.25
N ASP A 416 -14.09 -14.21 21.93
CA ASP A 416 -14.77 -15.44 22.25
C ASP A 416 -15.79 -15.17 23.36
N VAL A 417 -16.95 -15.75 23.23
CA VAL A 417 -18.02 -15.66 24.23
C VAL A 417 -18.18 -17.03 24.87
N ASP A 418 -18.21 -17.05 26.20
CA ASP A 418 -18.54 -18.27 26.94
C ASP A 418 -19.96 -18.66 26.59
N GLY A 419 -20.16 -19.91 26.16
CA GLY A 419 -21.45 -20.48 25.75
C GLY A 419 -22.41 -20.74 26.89
#